data_ad2c7850b7a8d736fa4219e8851cce61
#
_entry.id   ad2c7850b7a8d736fa4219e8851cce61
#
_cell.length_a   1.000
_cell.length_b   1.000
_cell.length_c   1.000
_cell.angle_alpha   90.00
_cell.angle_beta   90.00
_cell.angle_gamma   90.00
#
_symmetry.space_group_name_H-M   'P 1'
#
loop_
_entity.id
_entity.type
_entity.pdbx_description
1 polymer ?
#
loop_
_entity_poly.entity_id
_entity_poly.type
_entity_poly.pdbx_seq_one_letter_code
_entity_poly.pdbx_strand_id
1 'polypeptide(L)'
;MSETSTLDQDPDPIYRGRFVERLLALAPRSVLDVGCGTGGLLASLRSKVAELHGIDPDPVRINEARAVGLRVDRGDAYALPFDAQSIDIVTFQFVPHHLADWPRALAEALRVARHGVLVLEGWYDRSIPSQETAAQLEAWSKAIDRATGMVHEDYPSAGALTASLPATSHQRIEQQTHLVLRMRAMSDVEREGESQLAKLPAPDQARQLLQRHLAAARRTGVSYEGATILSVLRA
;
A
#
# COMPACT_ATOMS: atom_id res chain seq x y z
N MET A 1 6.47 33.54 -11.25
CA MET A 1 6.82 32.20 -10.75
C MET A 1 5.93 31.98 -9.52
N SER A 2 4.84 31.25 -9.68
CA SER A 2 3.89 30.94 -8.60
C SER A 2 4.54 29.91 -7.68
N GLU A 3 4.80 30.27 -6.43
CA GLU A 3 5.10 29.31 -5.38
C GLU A 3 3.88 28.41 -5.23
N THR A 4 3.95 27.21 -5.82
CA THR A 4 2.99 26.14 -5.53
C THR A 4 3.14 25.84 -4.04
N SER A 5 2.11 26.16 -3.28
CA SER A 5 2.06 25.93 -1.84
C SER A 5 2.46 24.46 -1.57
N THR A 6 3.50 24.27 -0.77
CA THR A 6 3.98 22.93 -0.32
C THR A 6 2.91 22.13 0.45
N LEU A 7 1.75 22.72 0.69
CA LEU A 7 0.62 22.14 1.41
C LEU A 7 -0.25 21.21 0.56
N ASP A 8 -0.10 21.22 -0.78
CA ASP A 8 -0.98 20.51 -1.72
C ASP A 8 -0.28 19.33 -2.44
N GLN A 9 0.91 18.93 -1.99
CA GLN A 9 1.64 17.82 -2.58
C GLN A 9 1.32 16.52 -1.85
N ASP A 10 1.06 15.44 -2.63
CA ASP A 10 0.89 14.09 -2.15
C ASP A 10 2.09 13.69 -1.24
N PRO A 11 1.84 13.25 0.01
CA PRO A 11 2.90 12.82 0.92
C PRO A 11 3.45 11.40 0.63
N ASP A 12 2.89 10.63 -0.30
CA ASP A 12 3.32 9.25 -0.60
C ASP A 12 4.83 9.12 -0.84
N PRO A 13 5.52 10.02 -1.57
CA PRO A 13 6.97 9.94 -1.72
C PRO A 13 7.73 10.01 -0.39
N ILE A 14 7.20 10.73 0.62
CA ILE A 14 7.79 10.79 1.95
C ILE A 14 7.68 9.43 2.65
N TYR A 15 6.52 8.78 2.56
CA TYR A 15 6.29 7.48 3.19
C TYR A 15 7.11 6.38 2.54
N ARG A 16 7.22 6.39 1.20
CA ARG A 16 8.09 5.47 0.46
C ARG A 16 9.57 5.69 0.82
N GLY A 17 9.99 6.95 0.99
CA GLY A 17 11.34 7.28 1.48
C GLY A 17 11.61 6.68 2.85
N ARG A 18 10.70 6.86 3.82
CA ARG A 18 10.79 6.26 5.16
C ARG A 18 10.82 4.74 5.12
N PHE A 19 10.02 4.13 4.26
CA PHE A 19 10.04 2.68 4.07
C PHE A 19 11.39 2.19 3.55
N VAL A 20 11.96 2.86 2.55
CA VAL A 20 13.29 2.54 2.01
C VAL A 20 14.37 2.73 3.09
N GLU A 21 14.32 3.81 3.88
CA GLU A 21 15.24 4.02 5.01
C GLU A 21 15.15 2.86 6.01
N ARG A 22 13.92 2.44 6.38
CA ARG A 22 13.71 1.31 7.28
C ARG A 22 14.23 0.00 6.71
N LEU A 23 13.99 -0.26 5.43
CA LEU A 23 14.48 -1.44 4.74
C LEU A 23 16.03 -1.49 4.73
N LEU A 24 16.66 -0.40 4.35
CA LEU A 24 18.13 -0.31 4.28
C LEU A 24 18.80 -0.39 5.65
N ALA A 25 18.14 0.05 6.72
CA ALA A 25 18.64 -0.10 8.10
C ALA A 25 18.76 -1.57 8.52
N LEU A 26 18.11 -2.51 7.84
CA LEU A 26 18.24 -3.95 8.04
C LEU A 26 19.42 -4.56 7.24
N ALA A 27 20.09 -3.76 6.41
CA ALA A 27 21.22 -4.13 5.57
C ALA A 27 21.00 -5.42 4.74
N PRO A 28 19.86 -5.60 4.03
CA PRO A 28 19.59 -6.81 3.28
C PRO A 28 20.52 -6.93 2.08
N ARG A 29 20.94 -8.16 1.74
CA ARG A 29 21.63 -8.47 0.48
C ARG A 29 20.65 -8.82 -0.62
N SER A 30 19.48 -9.34 -0.26
CA SER A 30 18.40 -9.69 -1.20
C SER A 30 17.04 -9.18 -0.74
N VAL A 31 16.25 -8.69 -1.67
CA VAL A 31 14.88 -8.19 -1.43
C VAL A 31 13.93 -8.77 -2.49
N LEU A 32 12.79 -9.26 -2.03
CA LEU A 32 11.65 -9.62 -2.86
C LEU A 32 10.51 -8.64 -2.60
N ASP A 33 10.06 -7.93 -3.63
CA ASP A 33 8.89 -7.06 -3.58
C ASP A 33 7.67 -7.78 -4.16
N VAL A 34 6.68 -8.06 -3.33
CA VAL A 34 5.45 -8.78 -3.69
C VAL A 34 4.35 -7.77 -4.00
N GLY A 35 3.73 -7.88 -5.17
CA GLY A 35 2.86 -6.84 -5.72
C GLY A 35 3.67 -5.63 -6.18
N CYS A 36 4.82 -5.86 -6.80
CA CYS A 36 5.80 -4.82 -7.11
C CYS A 36 5.34 -3.81 -8.18
N GLY A 37 4.23 -4.07 -8.86
CA GLY A 37 3.73 -3.21 -9.93
C GLY A 37 4.78 -2.98 -11.02
N THR A 38 5.00 -1.72 -11.37
CA THR A 38 6.01 -1.30 -12.34
C THR A 38 7.45 -1.26 -11.78
N GLY A 39 7.65 -1.72 -10.53
CA GLY A 39 8.95 -1.89 -9.91
C GLY A 39 9.55 -0.64 -9.28
N GLY A 40 8.74 0.32 -8.84
CA GLY A 40 9.22 1.58 -8.26
C GLY A 40 10.17 1.40 -7.07
N LEU A 41 9.84 0.49 -6.12
CA LEU A 41 10.73 0.15 -5.01
C LEU A 41 12.04 -0.45 -5.53
N LEU A 42 11.97 -1.46 -6.38
CA LEU A 42 13.14 -2.15 -6.91
C LEU A 42 14.09 -1.19 -7.63
N ALA A 43 13.54 -0.25 -8.41
CA ALA A 43 14.31 0.78 -9.08
C ALA A 43 15.07 1.68 -8.08
N SER A 44 14.42 2.06 -6.96
CA SER A 44 15.03 2.87 -5.90
C SER A 44 16.14 2.16 -5.12
N LEU A 45 16.15 0.84 -5.14
CA LEU A 45 17.11 -0.03 -4.44
C LEU A 45 18.26 -0.53 -5.31
N ARG A 46 18.21 -0.32 -6.64
CA ARG A 46 19.13 -0.93 -7.63
C ARG A 46 20.62 -0.76 -7.32
N SER A 47 21.02 0.37 -6.77
CA SER A 47 22.43 0.64 -6.39
C SER A 47 22.76 0.36 -4.91
N LYS A 48 21.80 -0.15 -4.15
CA LYS A 48 21.88 -0.26 -2.69
C LYS A 48 21.75 -1.69 -2.19
N VAL A 49 21.13 -2.57 -2.96
CA VAL A 49 20.89 -3.99 -2.63
C VAL A 49 21.38 -4.85 -3.78
N ALA A 50 22.08 -5.93 -3.45
CA ALA A 50 22.76 -6.76 -4.46
C ALA A 50 21.79 -7.57 -5.32
N GLU A 51 20.74 -8.12 -4.71
CA GLU A 51 19.77 -8.99 -5.38
C GLU A 51 18.37 -8.45 -5.18
N LEU A 52 17.68 -8.15 -6.29
CA LEU A 52 16.34 -7.60 -6.30
C LEU A 52 15.43 -8.46 -7.16
N HIS A 53 14.31 -8.87 -6.62
CA HIS A 53 13.27 -9.64 -7.29
C HIS A 53 11.92 -8.98 -7.08
N GLY A 54 11.05 -9.06 -8.09
CA GLY A 54 9.67 -8.62 -7.99
C GLY A 54 8.70 -9.71 -8.43
N ILE A 55 7.53 -9.74 -7.79
CA ILE A 55 6.41 -10.59 -8.17
C ILE A 55 5.18 -9.70 -8.31
N ASP A 56 4.44 -9.85 -9.42
CA ASP A 56 3.17 -9.17 -9.64
C ASP A 56 2.22 -10.09 -10.45
N PRO A 57 0.90 -10.06 -10.26
CA PRO A 57 -0.03 -10.82 -11.09
C PRO A 57 -0.31 -10.16 -12.45
N ASP A 58 -0.10 -8.85 -12.59
CA ASP A 58 -0.46 -8.07 -13.78
C ASP A 58 0.64 -8.11 -14.86
N PRO A 59 0.39 -8.76 -16.01
CA PRO A 59 1.38 -8.86 -17.06
C PRO A 59 1.77 -7.50 -17.69
N VAL A 60 0.88 -6.50 -17.66
CA VAL A 60 1.17 -5.17 -18.20
C VAL A 60 2.24 -4.48 -17.34
N ARG A 61 2.02 -4.47 -16.02
CA ARG A 61 2.96 -3.88 -15.05
C ARG A 61 4.32 -4.60 -15.08
N ILE A 62 4.31 -5.93 -15.19
CA ILE A 62 5.54 -6.73 -15.32
C ILE A 62 6.33 -6.32 -16.57
N ASN A 63 5.65 -6.16 -17.72
CA ASN A 63 6.33 -5.75 -18.95
C ASN A 63 6.95 -4.35 -18.82
N GLU A 64 6.27 -3.41 -18.17
CA GLU A 64 6.81 -2.07 -17.89
C GLU A 64 8.04 -2.15 -16.99
N ALA A 65 7.99 -2.93 -15.91
CA ALA A 65 9.13 -3.13 -15.02
C ALA A 65 10.33 -3.77 -15.74
N ARG A 66 10.08 -4.79 -16.58
CA ARG A 66 11.13 -5.45 -17.38
C ARG A 66 11.74 -4.52 -18.43
N ALA A 67 10.95 -3.64 -19.03
CA ALA A 67 11.42 -2.67 -20.01
C ALA A 67 12.50 -1.72 -19.46
N VAL A 68 12.47 -1.46 -18.14
CA VAL A 68 13.51 -0.68 -17.46
C VAL A 68 14.58 -1.57 -16.79
N GLY A 69 14.66 -2.86 -17.15
CA GLY A 69 15.70 -3.79 -16.73
C GLY A 69 15.56 -4.34 -15.31
N LEU A 70 14.34 -4.40 -14.76
CA LEU A 70 14.06 -5.02 -13.47
C LEU A 70 13.79 -6.53 -13.64
N ARG A 71 14.14 -7.31 -12.62
CA ARG A 71 13.83 -8.74 -12.53
C ARG A 71 12.48 -8.92 -11.85
N VAL A 72 11.43 -9.01 -12.65
CA VAL A 72 10.06 -9.17 -12.19
C VAL A 72 9.43 -10.36 -12.90
N ASP A 73 8.78 -11.22 -12.15
CA ASP A 73 8.09 -12.38 -12.67
C ASP A 73 6.61 -12.36 -12.30
N ARG A 74 5.81 -13.03 -13.13
CA ARG A 74 4.42 -13.24 -12.81
C ARG A 74 4.31 -14.25 -11.68
N GLY A 75 3.54 -13.93 -10.63
CA GLY A 75 3.35 -14.82 -9.51
C GLY A 75 2.18 -14.44 -8.62
N ASP A 76 1.96 -15.28 -7.63
CA ASP A 76 0.90 -15.19 -6.65
C ASP A 76 1.54 -14.99 -5.26
N ALA A 77 1.04 -14.02 -4.50
CA ALA A 77 1.48 -13.76 -3.12
C ALA A 77 1.26 -14.96 -2.19
N TYR A 78 0.38 -15.88 -2.56
CA TYR A 78 0.05 -17.08 -1.79
C TYR A 78 0.90 -18.31 -2.11
N ALA A 79 1.78 -18.22 -3.13
CA ALA A 79 2.66 -19.29 -3.59
C ALA A 79 3.90 -18.71 -4.27
N LEU A 80 4.83 -18.20 -3.48
CA LEU A 80 6.03 -17.53 -3.98
C LEU A 80 7.04 -18.58 -4.50
N PRO A 81 7.60 -18.40 -5.72
CA PRO A 81 8.50 -19.38 -6.36
C PRO A 81 9.94 -19.26 -5.82
N PHE A 82 10.08 -19.22 -4.50
CA PHE A 82 11.35 -19.11 -3.79
C PHE A 82 11.43 -20.16 -2.69
N ASP A 83 12.63 -20.68 -2.43
CA ASP A 83 12.87 -21.61 -1.34
C ASP A 83 12.67 -20.94 0.03
N ALA A 84 12.42 -21.75 1.06
CA ALA A 84 12.33 -21.24 2.42
C ALA A 84 13.65 -20.56 2.83
N GLN A 85 13.54 -19.37 3.45
CA GLN A 85 14.67 -18.60 3.94
C GLN A 85 15.73 -18.28 2.86
N SER A 86 15.32 -18.10 1.62
CA SER A 86 16.22 -17.80 0.49
C SER A 86 16.43 -16.30 0.25
N ILE A 87 15.48 -15.47 0.66
CA ILE A 87 15.51 -14.00 0.49
C ILE A 87 15.66 -13.34 1.87
N ASP A 88 16.50 -12.32 1.99
CA ASP A 88 16.71 -11.67 3.29
C ASP A 88 15.45 -10.96 3.78
N ILE A 89 14.86 -10.11 2.96
CA ILE A 89 13.62 -9.36 3.29
C ILE A 89 12.59 -9.50 2.18
N VAL A 90 11.35 -9.80 2.56
CA VAL A 90 10.19 -9.72 1.67
C VAL A 90 9.41 -8.45 1.99
N THR A 91 8.96 -7.74 0.96
CA THR A 91 8.24 -6.47 1.09
C THR A 91 6.86 -6.50 0.45
N PHE A 92 5.94 -5.73 1.04
CA PHE A 92 4.63 -5.39 0.46
C PHE A 92 4.42 -3.88 0.58
N GLN A 93 4.16 -3.20 -0.53
CA GLN A 93 3.83 -1.77 -0.52
C GLN A 93 2.43 -1.54 -1.07
N PHE A 94 1.48 -1.16 -0.20
CA PHE A 94 0.06 -0.94 -0.56
C PHE A 94 -0.54 -2.17 -1.26
N VAL A 95 -0.27 -3.35 -0.72
CA VAL A 95 -0.71 -4.64 -1.27
C VAL A 95 -1.70 -5.39 -0.36
N PRO A 96 -1.55 -5.38 0.98
CA PRO A 96 -2.41 -6.17 1.86
C PRO A 96 -3.91 -5.97 1.62
N HIS A 97 -4.35 -4.74 1.36
CA HIS A 97 -5.75 -4.42 1.08
C HIS A 97 -6.27 -4.92 -0.30
N HIS A 98 -5.39 -5.44 -1.14
CA HIS A 98 -5.73 -6.13 -2.39
C HIS A 98 -5.71 -7.66 -2.26
N LEU A 99 -5.41 -8.20 -1.09
CA LEU A 99 -5.32 -9.64 -0.86
C LEU A 99 -6.53 -10.15 -0.06
N ALA A 100 -7.25 -11.11 -0.64
CA ALA A 100 -8.41 -11.72 0.02
C ALA A 100 -8.03 -12.54 1.28
N ASP A 101 -6.81 -13.04 1.34
CA ASP A 101 -6.29 -13.86 2.45
C ASP A 101 -4.89 -13.38 2.85
N TRP A 102 -4.83 -12.21 3.50
CA TRP A 102 -3.56 -11.66 3.99
C TRP A 102 -2.80 -12.63 4.92
N PRO A 103 -3.44 -13.33 5.89
CA PRO A 103 -2.76 -14.31 6.73
C PRO A 103 -1.94 -15.34 5.95
N ARG A 104 -2.50 -15.87 4.86
CA ARG A 104 -1.82 -16.82 3.99
C ARG A 104 -0.64 -16.20 3.25
N ALA A 105 -0.80 -14.98 2.73
CA ALA A 105 0.29 -14.26 2.06
C ALA A 105 1.43 -13.92 3.03
N LEU A 106 1.10 -13.48 4.26
CA LEU A 106 2.11 -13.22 5.29
C LEU A 106 2.86 -14.50 5.68
N ALA A 107 2.16 -15.63 5.86
CA ALA A 107 2.80 -16.91 6.18
C ALA A 107 3.76 -17.34 5.07
N GLU A 108 3.37 -17.17 3.81
CA GLU A 108 4.20 -17.51 2.65
C GLU A 108 5.41 -16.55 2.54
N ALA A 109 5.22 -15.25 2.75
CA ALA A 109 6.31 -14.30 2.80
C ALA A 109 7.31 -14.62 3.92
N LEU A 110 6.82 -14.97 5.11
CA LEU A 110 7.66 -15.40 6.23
C LEU A 110 8.36 -16.74 5.97
N ARG A 111 7.78 -17.63 5.18
CA ARG A 111 8.47 -18.86 4.75
C ARG A 111 9.71 -18.52 3.92
N VAL A 112 9.56 -17.61 2.97
CA VAL A 112 10.63 -17.22 2.04
C VAL A 112 11.66 -16.31 2.70
N ALA A 113 11.24 -15.44 3.62
CA ALA A 113 12.11 -14.45 4.28
C ALA A 113 13.08 -15.11 5.27
N ARG A 114 14.37 -14.74 5.19
CA ARG A 114 15.40 -15.13 6.15
C ARG A 114 15.39 -14.24 7.40
N HIS A 115 15.24 -12.93 7.23
CA HIS A 115 15.29 -11.95 8.31
C HIS A 115 13.93 -11.37 8.66
N GLY A 116 13.01 -11.24 7.70
CA GLY A 116 11.67 -10.77 8.00
C GLY A 116 10.89 -10.21 6.82
N VAL A 117 9.72 -9.68 7.15
CA VAL A 117 8.77 -9.06 6.22
C VAL A 117 8.56 -7.61 6.61
N LEU A 118 8.58 -6.71 5.62
CA LEU A 118 8.23 -5.31 5.78
C LEU A 118 6.98 -4.98 4.98
N VAL A 119 6.06 -4.25 5.60
CA VAL A 119 4.81 -3.81 4.98
C VAL A 119 4.71 -2.30 5.08
N LEU A 120 4.38 -1.64 3.96
CA LEU A 120 3.91 -0.26 3.92
C LEU A 120 2.44 -0.29 3.54
N GLU A 121 1.57 0.28 4.40
CA GLU A 121 0.12 0.30 4.16
C GLU A 121 -0.47 1.65 4.53
N GLY A 122 -1.59 2.00 3.89
CA GLY A 122 -2.33 3.22 4.17
C GLY A 122 -2.95 3.22 5.57
N TRP A 123 -3.19 4.42 6.10
CA TRP A 123 -3.78 4.61 7.42
C TRP A 123 -4.46 5.97 7.52
N TYR A 124 -5.52 6.04 8.33
CA TYR A 124 -6.23 7.28 8.65
C TYR A 124 -6.32 7.50 10.14
N ASP A 125 -5.98 8.71 10.61
CA ASP A 125 -6.33 9.16 11.96
C ASP A 125 -7.78 9.68 11.98
N ARG A 126 -8.70 8.79 12.31
CA ARG A 126 -10.13 9.10 12.33
C ARG A 126 -10.56 10.11 13.38
N SER A 127 -9.67 10.51 14.28
CA SER A 127 -9.90 11.61 15.23
C SER A 127 -9.76 13.00 14.56
N ILE A 128 -9.13 13.07 13.39
CA ILE A 128 -8.95 14.30 12.61
C ILE A 128 -10.08 14.39 11.57
N PRO A 129 -10.91 15.45 11.59
CA PRO A 129 -12.08 15.54 10.71
C PRO A 129 -11.79 15.39 9.22
N SER A 130 -10.67 15.93 8.72
CA SER A 130 -10.29 15.79 7.30
C SER A 130 -9.81 14.39 6.95
N GLN A 131 -9.21 13.67 7.90
CA GLN A 131 -8.81 12.27 7.75
C GLN A 131 -10.03 11.33 7.81
N GLU A 132 -11.00 11.59 8.70
CA GLU A 132 -12.26 10.82 8.74
C GLU A 132 -13.03 10.98 7.44
N THR A 133 -13.11 12.20 6.90
CA THR A 133 -13.77 12.44 5.60
C THR A 133 -13.04 11.74 4.47
N ALA A 134 -11.70 11.75 4.46
CA ALA A 134 -10.89 11.02 3.49
C ALA A 134 -11.13 9.51 3.58
N ALA A 135 -11.14 8.95 4.80
CA ALA A 135 -11.42 7.53 5.02
C ALA A 135 -12.82 7.11 4.52
N GLN A 136 -13.84 7.96 4.69
CA GLN A 136 -15.20 7.69 4.19
C GLN A 136 -15.26 7.73 2.66
N LEU A 137 -14.58 8.68 2.01
CA LEU A 137 -14.48 8.74 0.56
C LEU A 137 -13.73 7.52 0.00
N GLU A 138 -12.65 7.13 0.65
CA GLU A 138 -11.88 5.94 0.28
C GLU A 138 -12.71 4.66 0.40
N ALA A 139 -13.41 4.48 1.52
CA ALA A 139 -14.30 3.32 1.73
C ALA A 139 -15.42 3.27 0.67
N TRP A 140 -15.96 4.43 0.28
CA TRP A 140 -16.94 4.54 -0.80
C TRP A 140 -16.33 4.14 -2.16
N SER A 141 -15.13 4.61 -2.47
CA SER A 141 -14.39 4.28 -3.69
C SER A 141 -14.10 2.78 -3.78
N LYS A 142 -13.59 2.18 -2.70
CA LYS A 142 -13.31 0.75 -2.60
C LYS A 142 -14.56 -0.12 -2.72
N ALA A 143 -15.70 0.35 -2.20
CA ALA A 143 -16.98 -0.35 -2.38
C ALA A 143 -17.38 -0.43 -3.86
N ILE A 144 -17.09 0.60 -4.66
CA ILE A 144 -17.31 0.58 -6.11
C ILE A 144 -16.35 -0.43 -6.78
N ASP A 145 -15.08 -0.42 -6.42
CA ASP A 145 -14.11 -1.36 -6.96
C ASP A 145 -14.52 -2.82 -6.67
N ARG A 146 -14.98 -3.12 -5.44
CA ARG A 146 -15.53 -4.44 -5.09
C ARG A 146 -16.78 -4.79 -5.94
N ALA A 147 -17.65 -3.84 -6.17
CA ALA A 147 -18.85 -4.04 -7.00
C ALA A 147 -18.51 -4.34 -8.47
N THR A 148 -17.31 -3.95 -8.93
CA THR A 148 -16.79 -4.27 -10.27
C THR A 148 -15.91 -5.52 -10.30
N GLY A 149 -15.84 -6.27 -9.18
CA GLY A 149 -15.14 -7.57 -9.10
C GLY A 149 -13.68 -7.48 -8.65
N MET A 150 -13.21 -6.32 -8.22
CA MET A 150 -11.85 -6.15 -7.69
C MET A 150 -11.80 -6.52 -6.19
N VAL A 151 -10.73 -7.17 -5.75
CA VAL A 151 -10.41 -7.26 -4.32
C VAL A 151 -9.79 -5.94 -3.90
N HIS A 152 -10.51 -5.18 -3.08
CA HIS A 152 -10.07 -3.87 -2.59
C HIS A 152 -10.71 -3.60 -1.24
N GLU A 153 -10.05 -4.06 -0.18
CA GLU A 153 -10.53 -3.93 1.20
C GLU A 153 -10.07 -2.61 1.83
N ASP A 154 -10.67 -2.25 2.96
CA ASP A 154 -10.20 -1.10 3.74
C ASP A 154 -8.76 -1.37 4.23
N TYR A 155 -8.00 -0.29 4.47
CA TYR A 155 -6.64 -0.45 4.99
C TYR A 155 -6.65 -1.18 6.33
N PRO A 156 -5.95 -2.35 6.42
CA PRO A 156 -5.91 -3.11 7.66
C PRO A 156 -5.08 -2.38 8.72
N SER A 157 -5.52 -2.44 9.97
CA SER A 157 -4.69 -1.98 11.08
C SER A 157 -3.45 -2.86 11.25
N ALA A 158 -2.40 -2.34 11.88
CA ALA A 158 -1.21 -3.14 12.19
C ALA A 158 -1.56 -4.39 13.03
N GLY A 159 -2.53 -4.26 13.94
CA GLY A 159 -3.06 -5.40 14.69
C GLY A 159 -3.72 -6.45 13.79
N ALA A 160 -4.50 -6.03 12.79
CA ALA A 160 -5.10 -6.94 11.82
C ALA A 160 -4.03 -7.61 10.93
N LEU A 161 -3.00 -6.86 10.52
CA LEU A 161 -1.87 -7.39 9.75
C LEU A 161 -1.08 -8.47 10.49
N THR A 162 -1.04 -8.44 11.81
CA THR A 162 -0.26 -9.37 12.64
C THR A 162 -1.11 -10.38 13.41
N ALA A 163 -2.44 -10.31 13.33
CA ALA A 163 -3.36 -11.14 14.11
C ALA A 163 -3.18 -12.65 13.88
N SER A 164 -2.69 -13.06 12.71
CA SER A 164 -2.45 -14.46 12.35
C SER A 164 -1.09 -15.00 12.81
N LEU A 165 -0.22 -14.13 13.35
CA LEU A 165 1.10 -14.58 13.79
C LEU A 165 0.97 -15.40 15.07
N PRO A 166 1.64 -16.58 15.15
CA PRO A 166 1.63 -17.38 16.38
C PRO A 166 2.18 -16.61 17.57
N ALA A 167 1.49 -16.64 18.72
CA ALA A 167 1.92 -15.98 19.95
C ALA A 167 3.30 -16.44 20.47
N THR A 168 3.73 -17.63 20.06
CA THR A 168 5.03 -18.24 20.41
C THR A 168 6.13 -17.97 19.39
N SER A 169 5.85 -17.14 18.38
CA SER A 169 6.84 -16.85 17.35
C SER A 169 7.98 -16.02 17.92
N HIS A 170 9.22 -16.44 17.66
CA HIS A 170 10.43 -15.66 17.90
C HIS A 170 10.50 -14.49 16.89
N GLN A 171 9.44 -13.67 16.85
CA GLN A 171 9.32 -12.56 15.92
C GLN A 171 9.26 -11.25 16.70
N ARG A 172 10.06 -10.29 16.27
CA ARG A 172 9.99 -8.91 16.75
C ARG A 172 9.11 -8.12 15.82
N ILE A 173 7.99 -7.63 16.33
CA ILE A 173 7.06 -6.78 15.57
C ILE A 173 7.34 -5.33 15.94
N GLU A 174 7.61 -4.50 14.92
CA GLU A 174 7.80 -3.06 15.08
C GLU A 174 6.83 -2.34 14.15
N GLN A 175 6.15 -1.34 14.70
CA GLN A 175 5.24 -0.49 13.96
C GLN A 175 5.70 0.97 14.03
N GLN A 176 5.70 1.63 12.90
CA GLN A 176 5.90 3.07 12.77
C GLN A 176 4.74 3.66 11.98
N THR A 177 4.04 4.62 12.55
CA THR A 177 2.96 5.32 11.87
C THR A 177 3.40 6.74 11.53
N HIS A 178 3.17 7.14 10.31
CA HIS A 178 3.55 8.45 9.78
C HIS A 178 2.31 9.17 9.26
N LEU A 179 2.11 10.41 9.68
CA LEU A 179 1.09 11.29 9.14
C LEU A 179 1.71 12.64 8.80
N VAL A 180 1.67 12.98 7.54
CA VAL A 180 1.95 14.34 7.05
C VAL A 180 0.60 14.92 6.65
N LEU A 181 0.01 15.73 7.54
CA LEU A 181 -1.31 16.30 7.30
C LEU A 181 -1.25 17.32 6.16
N ARG A 182 -1.62 16.90 4.96
CA ARG A 182 -1.73 17.73 3.77
C ARG A 182 -3.12 17.61 3.20
N MET A 183 -3.68 18.73 2.78
CA MET A 183 -5.01 18.80 2.21
C MET A 183 -4.97 18.51 0.72
N ARG A 184 -5.99 17.84 0.23
CA ARG A 184 -6.22 17.59 -1.19
C ARG A 184 -7.05 18.73 -1.78
N ALA A 185 -6.79 19.09 -3.02
CA ALA A 185 -7.65 20.03 -3.75
C ALA A 185 -9.04 19.41 -3.96
N MET A 186 -10.09 20.16 -3.66
CA MET A 186 -11.47 19.65 -3.83
C MET A 186 -11.78 19.27 -5.28
N SER A 187 -11.19 19.99 -6.25
CA SER A 187 -11.32 19.65 -7.68
C SER A 187 -10.81 18.25 -8.01
N ASP A 188 -9.74 17.79 -7.33
CA ASP A 188 -9.18 16.46 -7.52
C ASP A 188 -10.07 15.40 -6.88
N VAL A 189 -10.57 15.66 -5.68
CA VAL A 189 -11.53 14.79 -4.99
C VAL A 189 -12.81 14.61 -5.81
N GLU A 190 -13.35 15.69 -6.37
CA GLU A 190 -14.54 15.66 -7.22
C GLU A 190 -14.29 14.90 -8.53
N ARG A 191 -13.16 15.14 -9.20
CA ARG A 191 -12.76 14.45 -10.43
C ARG A 191 -12.60 12.94 -10.21
N GLU A 192 -11.94 12.54 -9.13
CA GLU A 192 -11.78 11.13 -8.78
C GLU A 192 -13.12 10.47 -8.45
N GLY A 193 -13.99 11.17 -7.72
CA GLY A 193 -15.34 10.69 -7.44
C GLY A 193 -16.14 10.42 -8.72
N GLU A 194 -16.12 11.32 -9.70
CA GLU A 194 -16.78 11.10 -10.99
C GLU A 194 -16.12 9.96 -11.79
N SER A 195 -14.80 9.83 -11.74
CA SER A 195 -14.09 8.71 -12.37
C SER A 195 -14.50 7.36 -11.78
N GLN A 196 -14.71 7.28 -10.46
CA GLN A 196 -15.20 6.06 -9.81
C GLN A 196 -16.64 5.73 -10.24
N LEU A 197 -17.52 6.74 -10.29
CA LEU A 197 -18.89 6.53 -10.73
C LEU A 197 -19.00 6.01 -12.17
N ALA A 198 -18.06 6.41 -13.04
CA ALA A 198 -18.01 5.96 -14.44
C ALA A 198 -17.78 4.44 -14.58
N LYS A 199 -17.30 3.75 -13.54
CA LYS A 199 -17.15 2.30 -13.53
C LYS A 199 -18.48 1.54 -13.38
N LEU A 200 -19.54 2.21 -12.93
CA LEU A 200 -20.82 1.59 -12.61
C LEU A 200 -21.83 1.75 -13.75
N PRO A 201 -22.58 0.68 -14.09
CA PRO A 201 -23.65 0.78 -15.10
C PRO A 201 -24.86 1.58 -14.61
N ALA A 202 -25.10 1.65 -13.29
CA ALA A 202 -26.18 2.38 -12.66
C ALA A 202 -25.68 3.16 -11.43
N PRO A 203 -25.10 4.36 -11.60
CA PRO A 203 -24.38 5.06 -10.55
C PRO A 203 -25.26 5.88 -9.59
N ASP A 204 -26.58 5.94 -9.73
CA ASP A 204 -27.44 6.92 -9.04
C ASP A 204 -27.31 6.85 -7.50
N GLN A 205 -27.35 5.66 -6.92
CA GLN A 205 -27.21 5.49 -5.48
C GLN A 205 -25.80 5.87 -5.01
N ALA A 206 -24.76 5.43 -5.72
CA ALA A 206 -23.37 5.77 -5.44
C ALA A 206 -23.13 7.28 -5.58
N ARG A 207 -23.76 7.93 -6.57
CA ARG A 207 -23.71 9.38 -6.79
C ARG A 207 -24.34 10.15 -5.63
N GLN A 208 -25.49 9.72 -5.12
CA GLN A 208 -26.12 10.35 -3.94
C GLN A 208 -25.18 10.27 -2.72
N LEU A 209 -24.52 9.14 -2.52
CA LEU A 209 -23.57 8.97 -1.43
C LEU A 209 -22.34 9.86 -1.61
N LEU A 210 -21.78 9.93 -2.83
CA LEU A 210 -20.69 10.84 -3.16
C LEU A 210 -21.05 12.30 -2.81
N GLN A 211 -22.24 12.76 -3.18
CA GLN A 211 -22.68 14.14 -2.88
C GLN A 211 -22.72 14.42 -1.36
N ARG A 212 -23.10 13.43 -0.54
CA ARG A 212 -23.04 13.57 0.93
C ARG A 212 -21.59 13.68 1.43
N HIS A 213 -20.68 12.85 0.90
CA HIS A 213 -19.27 12.91 1.25
C HIS A 213 -18.61 14.23 0.81
N LEU A 214 -18.93 14.72 -0.40
CA LEU A 214 -18.46 16.01 -0.87
C LEU A 214 -19.01 17.18 -0.04
N ALA A 215 -20.26 17.12 0.42
CA ALA A 215 -20.79 18.11 1.34
C ALA A 215 -20.07 18.10 2.71
N ALA A 216 -19.66 16.95 3.22
CA ALA A 216 -18.82 16.85 4.41
C ALA A 216 -17.42 17.41 4.11
N ALA A 217 -16.81 17.01 2.99
CA ALA A 217 -15.49 17.44 2.54
C ALA A 217 -15.36 18.98 2.44
N ARG A 218 -16.40 19.67 1.98
CA ARG A 218 -16.41 21.14 1.93
C ARG A 218 -16.37 21.80 3.31
N ARG A 219 -16.78 21.09 4.38
CA ARG A 219 -16.76 21.60 5.76
C ARG A 219 -15.45 21.27 6.50
N THR A 220 -14.94 20.04 6.30
CA THR A 220 -13.81 19.52 7.07
C THR A 220 -12.51 19.51 6.28
N GLY A 221 -12.59 19.67 4.95
CA GLY A 221 -11.53 19.33 4.02
C GLY A 221 -11.39 17.82 3.84
N VAL A 222 -10.50 17.44 2.94
CA VAL A 222 -10.03 16.07 2.71
C VAL A 222 -8.52 16.09 2.75
N SER A 223 -7.91 15.29 3.58
CA SER A 223 -6.44 15.16 3.60
C SER A 223 -6.00 13.87 2.92
N TYR A 224 -4.74 13.81 2.52
CA TYR A 224 -4.12 12.55 2.11
C TYR A 224 -4.07 11.59 3.30
N GLU A 225 -4.05 10.30 3.03
CA GLU A 225 -3.82 9.27 4.04
C GLU A 225 -2.44 9.42 4.69
N GLY A 226 -2.30 8.85 5.87
CA GLY A 226 -1.03 8.53 6.47
C GLY A 226 -0.55 7.15 6.04
N ALA A 227 0.57 6.72 6.57
CA ALA A 227 1.12 5.41 6.31
C ALA A 227 1.59 4.70 7.58
N THR A 228 1.43 3.39 7.60
CA THR A 228 2.00 2.50 8.60
C THR A 228 3.11 1.67 7.97
N ILE A 229 4.29 1.68 8.57
CA ILE A 229 5.38 0.76 8.28
C ILE A 229 5.39 -0.29 9.38
N LEU A 230 5.13 -1.53 8.98
CA LEU A 230 5.18 -2.70 9.85
C LEU A 230 6.40 -3.54 9.50
N SER A 231 7.18 -3.92 10.52
CA SER A 231 8.30 -4.86 10.40
C SER A 231 7.98 -6.10 11.24
N VAL A 232 7.97 -7.26 10.60
CA VAL A 232 7.86 -8.57 11.25
C VAL A 232 9.21 -9.27 11.07
N LEU A 233 10.09 -9.17 12.06
CA LEU A 233 11.47 -9.62 11.97
C LEU A 233 11.65 -10.93 12.74
N ARG A 234 12.49 -11.82 12.23
CA ARG A 234 12.95 -12.98 13.00
C ARG A 234 13.92 -12.50 14.09
N ALA A 235 13.76 -13.03 15.31
CA ALA A 235 14.68 -12.78 16.43
C ALA A 235 15.97 -13.59 16.29
#